data_8c53f2fa70ccb6485db84d109fcafba2
#
_entry.id   8c53f2fa70ccb6485db84d109fcafba2
#
_cell.length_a   1.000
_cell.length_b   1.000
_cell.length_c   1.000
_cell.angle_alpha   90.00
_cell.angle_beta   90.00
_cell.angle_gamma   90.00
#
_symmetry.space_group_name_H-M   'P 1'
#
loop_
_entity.id
_entity.type
_entity.pdbx_description
1 polymer ?
#
loop_
_entity_poly.entity_id
_entity_poly.type
_entity_poly.pdbx_seq_one_letter_code
_entity_poly.pdbx_strand_id
1 'polypeptide(L)'
;MKRLTLIMTAMLFAAARLMAIPANPKSVDIPQPDGTIITLLMHGDEFRHFMTTTDGFTVVKGEDGFYRYADKGADGQLKATNTIARNIAERDESHLSFLANRKKMISPEMTSYQKEMKARALQMQRVYTSLDKRKNRAGMLWDPIDYNTFKGLVILVEFSDRKFSLDNPKSFYQRLTN
;
A
#
# COMPACT_ATOMS: atom_id res chain seq x y z
N MET A 1 6.48 -2.80 -48.97
CA MET A 1 6.65 -1.64 -48.09
C MET A 1 5.46 -1.42 -47.14
N LYS A 2 4.23 -1.31 -47.57
CA LYS A 2 3.04 -1.07 -46.69
C LYS A 2 2.83 -2.12 -45.56
N ARG A 3 3.12 -3.41 -45.78
CA ARG A 3 2.97 -4.47 -44.78
C ARG A 3 4.05 -4.38 -43.70
N LEU A 4 5.27 -3.99 -44.06
CA LEU A 4 6.39 -3.85 -43.11
C LEU A 4 6.15 -2.63 -42.18
N THR A 5 5.62 -1.54 -42.72
CA THR A 5 5.26 -0.35 -41.95
C THR A 5 4.15 -0.65 -40.93
N LEU A 6 3.15 -1.45 -41.35
CA LEU A 6 2.06 -1.85 -40.45
C LEU A 6 2.54 -2.71 -39.26
N ILE A 7 3.48 -3.63 -39.52
CA ILE A 7 4.05 -4.48 -38.47
C ILE A 7 4.93 -3.67 -37.51
N MET A 8 5.73 -2.73 -38.02
CA MET A 8 6.53 -1.83 -37.17
C MET A 8 5.64 -0.92 -36.31
N THR A 9 4.55 -0.39 -36.85
CA THR A 9 3.62 0.44 -36.09
C THR A 9 2.90 -0.37 -35.01
N ALA A 10 2.49 -1.62 -35.32
CA ALA A 10 1.88 -2.52 -34.34
C ALA A 10 2.86 -2.90 -33.22
N MET A 11 4.14 -3.15 -33.52
CA MET A 11 5.19 -3.40 -32.51
C MET A 11 5.45 -2.17 -31.63
N LEU A 12 5.43 -0.96 -32.19
CA LEU A 12 5.62 0.27 -31.42
C LEU A 12 4.47 0.52 -30.42
N PHE A 13 3.21 0.24 -30.83
CA PHE A 13 2.06 0.30 -29.94
C PHE A 13 2.02 -0.81 -28.89
N ALA A 14 2.56 -1.99 -29.15
CA ALA A 14 2.68 -3.07 -28.18
C ALA A 14 3.73 -2.74 -27.09
N ALA A 15 4.83 -2.09 -27.45
CA ALA A 15 5.87 -1.66 -26.51
C ALA A 15 5.41 -0.56 -25.53
N ALA A 16 4.48 0.30 -25.96
CA ALA A 16 3.95 1.39 -25.12
C ALA A 16 3.06 0.91 -23.95
N ARG A 17 2.62 -0.35 -23.95
CA ARG A 17 1.77 -0.90 -22.87
C ARG A 17 2.54 -1.54 -21.72
N LEU A 18 3.87 -1.59 -21.79
CA LEU A 18 4.71 -2.23 -20.77
C LEU A 18 5.22 -1.27 -19.69
N MET A 19 4.89 0.00 -19.79
CA MET A 19 5.17 0.97 -18.72
C MET A 19 3.96 1.09 -17.77
N ALA A 20 3.67 0.04 -17.01
CA ALA A 20 3.02 0.24 -15.73
C ALA A 20 4.02 1.06 -14.90
N ILE A 21 3.78 2.37 -14.80
CA ILE A 21 4.54 3.25 -13.92
C ILE A 21 4.34 2.69 -12.51
N PRO A 22 5.39 2.13 -11.85
CA PRO A 22 5.25 1.80 -10.45
C PRO A 22 4.87 3.11 -9.75
N ALA A 23 3.79 3.10 -8.97
CA ALA A 23 3.43 4.24 -8.16
C ALA A 23 4.67 4.64 -7.38
N ASN A 24 5.20 5.84 -7.68
CA ASN A 24 6.41 6.33 -7.01
C ASN A 24 6.05 6.46 -5.53
N PRO A 25 6.60 5.64 -4.62
CA PRO A 25 6.20 5.66 -3.24
C PRO A 25 6.45 7.06 -2.68
N LYS A 26 5.41 7.68 -2.14
CA LYS A 26 5.51 9.00 -1.55
C LYS A 26 6.47 8.93 -0.37
N SER A 27 7.49 9.80 -0.37
CA SER A 27 8.43 9.90 0.75
C SER A 27 7.74 10.50 1.98
N VAL A 28 8.10 10.00 3.15
CA VAL A 28 7.62 10.47 4.44
C VAL A 28 8.81 10.79 5.33
N ASP A 29 8.82 12.00 5.87
CA ASP A 29 9.83 12.44 6.84
C ASP A 29 9.37 12.07 8.24
N ILE A 30 10.18 11.32 8.96
CA ILE A 30 9.86 10.80 10.28
C ILE A 30 10.91 11.28 11.29
N PRO A 31 10.51 11.96 12.36
CA PRO A 31 11.42 12.32 13.44
C PRO A 31 11.83 11.07 14.22
N GLN A 32 13.12 10.98 14.54
CA GLN A 32 13.69 9.94 15.40
C GLN A 32 13.87 10.46 16.84
N PRO A 33 14.02 9.58 17.83
CA PRO A 33 14.14 9.96 19.24
C PRO A 33 15.28 10.94 19.58
N ASP A 34 16.33 10.95 18.77
CA ASP A 34 17.48 11.90 18.92
C ASP A 34 17.25 13.25 18.24
N GLY A 35 16.05 13.50 17.71
CA GLY A 35 15.68 14.73 17.00
C GLY A 35 16.13 14.78 15.54
N THR A 36 16.80 13.77 15.03
CA THR A 36 17.12 13.68 13.59
C THR A 36 15.86 13.29 12.80
N ILE A 37 15.83 13.63 11.51
CA ILE A 37 14.73 13.28 10.60
C ILE A 37 15.24 12.22 9.63
N ILE A 38 14.50 11.13 9.46
CA ILE A 38 14.77 10.15 8.42
C ILE A 38 13.67 10.17 7.36
N THR A 39 14.08 10.25 6.09
CA THR A 39 13.16 10.19 4.94
C THR A 39 13.01 8.76 4.46
N LEU A 40 11.79 8.23 4.51
CA LEU A 40 11.50 6.84 4.17
C LEU A 40 10.50 6.75 3.01
N LEU A 41 10.59 5.67 2.26
CA LEU A 41 9.67 5.27 1.20
C LEU A 41 8.85 4.07 1.67
N MET A 42 7.53 4.12 1.46
CA MET A 42 6.64 2.98 1.74
C MET A 42 6.47 2.12 0.50
N HIS A 43 6.52 0.81 0.67
CA HIS A 43 6.37 -0.18 -0.40
C HIS A 43 5.36 -1.24 -0.02
N GLY A 44 4.73 -1.83 -1.04
CA GLY A 44 3.81 -2.96 -0.85
C GLY A 44 2.34 -2.59 -1.03
N ASP A 45 1.50 -3.43 -0.47
CA ASP A 45 0.05 -3.33 -0.55
C ASP A 45 -0.58 -3.52 0.85
N GLU A 46 -1.91 -3.54 0.93
CA GLU A 46 -2.65 -3.71 2.19
C GLU A 46 -2.36 -5.05 2.90
N PHE A 47 -1.81 -6.03 2.20
CA PHE A 47 -1.48 -7.35 2.77
C PHE A 47 -0.03 -7.47 3.21
N ARG A 48 0.87 -6.72 2.57
CA ARG A 48 2.30 -6.75 2.85
C ARG A 48 2.95 -5.42 2.52
N HIS A 49 3.43 -4.74 3.52
CA HIS A 49 4.12 -3.47 3.37
C HIS A 49 5.46 -3.46 4.13
N PHE A 50 6.38 -2.64 3.69
CA PHE A 50 7.67 -2.40 4.32
C PHE A 50 8.18 -1.01 3.96
N MET A 51 9.17 -0.53 4.68
CA MET A 51 9.77 0.78 4.46
C MET A 51 11.22 0.65 4.04
N THR A 52 11.70 1.60 3.22
CA THR A 52 13.11 1.71 2.87
C THR A 52 13.59 3.14 3.02
N THR A 53 14.91 3.30 3.14
CA THR A 53 15.57 4.58 2.88
C THR A 53 15.39 4.99 1.42
N THR A 54 15.68 6.23 1.08
CA THR A 54 15.56 6.76 -0.29
C THR A 54 16.44 6.02 -1.30
N ASP A 55 17.53 5.40 -0.86
CA ASP A 55 18.43 4.57 -1.68
C ASP A 55 18.12 3.06 -1.60
N GLY A 56 17.01 2.68 -0.96
CA GLY A 56 16.41 1.34 -1.04
C GLY A 56 16.81 0.35 0.04
N PHE A 57 17.53 0.73 1.09
CA PHE A 57 17.78 -0.17 2.22
C PHE A 57 16.55 -0.29 3.11
N THR A 58 16.12 -1.51 3.35
CA THR A 58 14.94 -1.79 4.17
C THR A 58 15.20 -1.42 5.63
N VAL A 59 14.19 -0.81 6.25
CA VAL A 59 14.23 -0.40 7.65
C VAL A 59 13.01 -0.89 8.40
N VAL A 60 13.17 -1.10 9.70
CA VAL A 60 12.10 -1.37 10.66
C VAL A 60 12.28 -0.50 11.89
N LYS A 61 11.18 -0.20 12.57
CA LYS A 61 11.21 0.54 13.84
C LYS A 61 11.61 -0.38 14.96
N GLY A 62 12.65 -0.04 15.70
CA GLY A 62 13.09 -0.74 16.91
C GLY A 62 12.21 -0.41 18.12
N GLU A 63 12.36 -1.16 19.21
CA GLU A 63 11.64 -0.94 20.48
C GLU A 63 11.99 0.41 21.12
N ASP A 64 13.20 0.91 20.85
CA ASP A 64 13.70 2.21 21.27
C ASP A 64 13.15 3.39 20.45
N GLY A 65 12.30 3.10 19.46
CA GLY A 65 11.68 4.10 18.60
C GLY A 65 12.52 4.52 17.40
N PHE A 66 13.79 4.12 17.30
CA PHE A 66 14.63 4.38 16.15
C PHE A 66 14.30 3.48 14.97
N TYR A 67 14.37 4.03 13.76
CA TYR A 67 14.41 3.22 12.56
C TYR A 67 15.81 2.64 12.37
N ARG A 68 15.89 1.34 12.19
CA ARG A 68 17.12 0.57 12.03
C ARG A 68 17.11 -0.16 10.71
N TYR A 69 18.28 -0.34 10.10
CA TYR A 69 18.37 -1.22 8.93
C TYR A 69 17.91 -2.61 9.29
N ALA A 70 17.23 -3.27 8.35
CA ALA A 70 16.61 -4.57 8.58
C ALA A 70 17.29 -5.69 7.80
N ASP A 71 17.35 -6.86 8.43
CA ASP A 71 17.66 -8.13 7.81
C ASP A 71 16.43 -9.02 7.80
N LYS A 72 16.42 -10.00 6.89
CA LYS A 72 15.37 -11.01 6.84
C LYS A 72 15.74 -12.17 7.78
N GLY A 73 14.93 -12.42 8.78
CA GLY A 73 15.08 -13.56 9.67
C GLY A 73 14.79 -14.90 9.00
N ALA A 74 15.12 -16.00 9.66
CA ALA A 74 14.82 -17.36 9.19
C ALA A 74 13.31 -17.62 9.06
N ASP A 75 12.49 -16.88 9.81
CA ASP A 75 11.04 -16.88 9.78
C ASP A 75 10.46 -16.08 8.61
N GLY A 76 11.31 -15.52 7.74
CA GLY A 76 10.92 -14.67 6.62
C GLY A 76 10.49 -13.26 7.01
N GLN A 77 10.48 -12.91 8.30
CA GLN A 77 10.11 -11.58 8.77
C GLN A 77 11.33 -10.65 8.84
N LEU A 78 11.07 -9.35 8.82
CA LEU A 78 12.11 -8.33 8.93
C LEU A 78 12.48 -8.17 10.41
N LYS A 79 13.78 -8.14 10.70
CA LYS A 79 14.34 -7.91 12.02
C LYS A 79 15.27 -6.72 12.01
N ALA A 80 15.13 -5.86 13.01
CA ALA A 80 16.03 -4.72 13.20
C ALA A 80 17.46 -5.21 13.47
N THR A 81 18.42 -4.58 12.82
CA THR A 81 19.85 -4.71 13.14
C THR A 81 20.22 -3.72 14.26
N ASN A 82 21.46 -3.76 14.71
CA ASN A 82 21.95 -2.80 15.71
C ASN A 82 22.26 -1.41 15.12
N THR A 83 22.26 -1.25 13.80
CA THR A 83 22.63 0.00 13.14
C THR A 83 21.41 0.87 12.89
N ILE A 84 21.41 2.08 13.47
CA ILE A 84 20.36 3.08 13.23
C ILE A 84 20.41 3.53 11.77
N ALA A 85 19.26 3.63 11.13
CA ALA A 85 19.18 4.10 9.77
C ALA A 85 19.31 5.63 9.72
N ARG A 86 20.06 6.13 8.71
CA ARG A 86 20.30 7.55 8.48
C ARG A 86 20.07 7.89 7.01
N ASN A 87 19.72 9.15 6.74
CA ASN A 87 19.71 9.67 5.39
C ASN A 87 21.11 9.59 4.77
N ILE A 88 21.20 9.55 3.45
CA ILE A 88 22.48 9.35 2.73
C ILE A 88 23.53 10.36 3.17
N ALA A 89 23.14 11.63 3.32
CA ALA A 89 24.07 12.73 3.68
C ALA A 89 24.56 12.66 5.15
N GLU A 90 23.91 11.88 6.00
CA GLU A 90 24.21 11.78 7.44
C GLU A 90 24.97 10.50 7.79
N ARG A 91 25.32 9.69 6.78
CA ARG A 91 26.04 8.43 6.99
C ARG A 91 27.52 8.65 7.14
N ASP A 92 28.06 8.12 8.18
CA ASP A 92 29.51 8.04 8.40
C ASP A 92 30.13 6.79 7.73
N GLU A 93 31.43 6.62 7.87
CA GLU A 93 32.17 5.50 7.30
C GLU A 93 31.71 4.14 7.85
N SER A 94 31.25 4.09 9.11
CA SER A 94 30.72 2.88 9.72
C SER A 94 29.41 2.45 9.06
N HIS A 95 28.52 3.38 8.76
CA HIS A 95 27.29 3.13 7.99
C HIS A 95 27.61 2.65 6.58
N LEU A 96 28.53 3.29 5.89
CA LEU A 96 28.89 2.91 4.52
C LEU A 96 29.50 1.50 4.47
N SER A 97 30.39 1.18 5.39
CA SER A 97 30.97 -0.14 5.55
C SER A 97 29.92 -1.20 5.84
N PHE A 98 28.98 -0.91 6.77
CA PHE A 98 27.88 -1.79 7.12
C PHE A 98 26.97 -2.08 5.92
N LEU A 99 26.71 -1.09 5.06
CA LEU A 99 25.80 -1.19 3.92
C LEU A 99 26.43 -1.78 2.66
N ALA A 100 27.76 -1.78 2.55
CA ALA A 100 28.49 -2.14 1.33
C ALA A 100 28.09 -3.51 0.72
N ASN A 101 27.79 -4.50 1.57
CA ASN A 101 27.44 -5.86 1.14
C ASN A 101 25.96 -6.22 1.42
N ARG A 102 25.10 -5.25 1.74
CA ARG A 102 23.71 -5.50 2.08
C ARG A 102 22.79 -5.43 0.87
N LYS A 103 21.81 -6.33 0.86
CA LYS A 103 20.76 -6.34 -0.17
C LYS A 103 19.80 -5.18 0.08
N LYS A 104 19.37 -4.55 -1.02
CA LYS A 104 18.31 -3.54 -1.03
C LYS A 104 16.95 -4.20 -1.25
N MET A 105 15.88 -3.49 -0.92
CA MET A 105 14.50 -3.90 -1.17
C MET A 105 14.15 -5.27 -0.56
N ILE A 106 14.65 -5.54 0.63
CA ILE A 106 14.30 -6.77 1.35
C ILE A 106 12.85 -6.63 1.83
N SER A 107 11.97 -7.50 1.36
CA SER A 107 10.57 -7.52 1.77
C SER A 107 10.27 -8.68 2.72
N PRO A 108 9.36 -8.50 3.71
CA PRO A 108 8.91 -9.61 4.55
C PRO A 108 8.15 -10.65 3.73
N GLU A 109 8.10 -11.87 4.20
CA GLU A 109 7.21 -12.88 3.65
C GLU A 109 5.78 -12.69 4.18
N MET A 110 4.80 -12.98 3.33
CA MET A 110 3.42 -12.98 3.78
C MET A 110 3.16 -14.19 4.68
N THR A 111 2.52 -13.95 5.81
CA THR A 111 2.01 -15.01 6.68
C THR A 111 0.92 -15.82 5.96
N SER A 112 0.60 -17.00 6.47
CA SER A 112 -0.50 -17.82 5.94
C SER A 112 -1.83 -17.06 5.94
N TYR A 113 -2.11 -16.31 7.00
CA TYR A 113 -3.30 -15.46 7.12
C TYR A 113 -3.33 -14.37 6.03
N GLN A 114 -2.23 -13.65 5.82
CA GLN A 114 -2.15 -12.61 4.78
C GLN A 114 -2.32 -13.20 3.38
N LYS A 115 -1.77 -14.37 3.11
CA LYS A 115 -1.94 -15.09 1.83
C LYS A 115 -3.42 -15.44 1.60
N GLU A 116 -4.09 -15.94 2.63
CA GLU A 116 -5.51 -16.28 2.58
C GLU A 116 -6.38 -15.05 2.34
N MET A 117 -6.16 -13.96 3.09
CA MET A 117 -6.89 -12.70 2.92
C MET A 117 -6.71 -12.12 1.52
N LYS A 118 -5.49 -12.14 0.99
CA LYS A 118 -5.21 -11.71 -0.39
C LYS A 118 -5.94 -12.58 -1.41
N ALA A 119 -5.94 -13.88 -1.23
CA ALA A 119 -6.66 -14.81 -2.11
C ALA A 119 -8.18 -14.55 -2.10
N ARG A 120 -8.77 -14.31 -0.92
CA ARG A 120 -10.18 -13.93 -0.77
C ARG A 120 -10.50 -12.61 -1.46
N ALA A 121 -9.66 -11.58 -1.28
CA ALA A 121 -9.84 -10.28 -1.94
C ALA A 121 -9.81 -10.41 -3.47
N LEU A 122 -8.86 -11.15 -4.01
CA LEU A 122 -8.78 -11.42 -5.44
C LEU A 122 -9.98 -12.21 -5.98
N GLN A 123 -10.50 -13.16 -5.20
CA GLN A 123 -11.71 -13.89 -5.57
C GLN A 123 -12.93 -12.96 -5.61
N MET A 124 -13.11 -12.11 -4.60
CA MET A 124 -14.18 -11.10 -4.60
C MET A 124 -14.07 -10.16 -5.79
N GLN A 125 -12.88 -9.65 -6.09
CA GLN A 125 -12.65 -8.78 -7.24
C GLN A 125 -13.04 -9.47 -8.55
N ARG A 126 -12.71 -10.76 -8.73
CA ARG A 126 -13.12 -11.54 -9.91
C ARG A 126 -14.64 -11.66 -10.01
N VAL A 127 -15.33 -11.89 -8.89
CA VAL A 127 -16.80 -11.97 -8.84
C VAL A 127 -17.40 -10.63 -9.27
N TYR A 128 -16.97 -9.51 -8.70
CA TYR A 128 -17.44 -8.18 -9.08
C TYR A 128 -17.19 -7.88 -10.56
N THR A 129 -15.99 -8.14 -11.05
CA THR A 129 -15.65 -7.93 -12.47
C THR A 129 -16.49 -8.81 -13.40
N SER A 130 -16.83 -10.05 -12.99
CA SER A 130 -17.66 -10.94 -13.78
C SER A 130 -19.13 -10.51 -13.81
N LEU A 131 -19.63 -9.98 -12.71
CA LEU A 131 -20.98 -9.42 -12.62
C LEU A 131 -21.11 -8.16 -13.47
N ASP A 132 -20.13 -7.29 -13.44
CA ASP A 132 -20.09 -6.07 -14.25
C ASP A 132 -20.05 -6.40 -15.76
N LYS A 133 -19.23 -7.36 -16.18
CA LYS A 133 -19.21 -7.84 -17.57
C LYS A 133 -20.55 -8.47 -18.01
N ARG A 134 -21.27 -9.15 -17.13
CA ARG A 134 -22.60 -9.70 -17.44
C ARG A 134 -23.62 -8.59 -17.63
N LYS A 135 -23.61 -7.56 -16.78
CA LYS A 135 -24.46 -6.37 -16.92
C LYS A 135 -24.23 -5.67 -18.26
N ASN A 136 -22.95 -5.46 -18.62
CA ASN A 136 -22.59 -4.82 -19.89
C ASN A 136 -23.01 -5.64 -21.14
N ARG A 137 -22.96 -6.99 -21.08
CA ARG A 137 -23.41 -7.86 -22.18
C ARG A 137 -24.93 -7.90 -22.34
N ALA A 138 -25.68 -7.73 -21.25
CA ALA A 138 -27.14 -7.76 -21.27
C ALA A 138 -27.77 -6.43 -21.76
N GLY A 139 -26.95 -5.46 -22.18
CA GLY A 139 -27.47 -4.14 -22.60
C GLY A 139 -28.21 -3.40 -21.49
N MET A 140 -28.01 -3.80 -20.24
CA MET A 140 -28.53 -3.04 -19.12
C MET A 140 -27.75 -1.74 -19.04
N LEU A 141 -28.34 -0.69 -19.57
CA LEU A 141 -28.04 0.66 -19.15
C LEU A 141 -28.00 0.64 -17.60
N TRP A 142 -27.00 1.28 -17.02
CA TRP A 142 -26.98 1.59 -15.61
C TRP A 142 -28.34 2.18 -15.27
N ASP A 143 -29.20 1.41 -14.60
CA ASP A 143 -30.31 2.05 -13.91
C ASP A 143 -29.66 3.00 -12.92
N PRO A 144 -29.88 4.32 -13.09
CA PRO A 144 -29.36 5.25 -12.11
C PRO A 144 -29.88 4.80 -10.75
N ILE A 145 -28.98 4.75 -9.77
CA ILE A 145 -29.38 4.40 -8.37
C ILE A 145 -30.54 5.33 -8.04
N ASP A 146 -31.71 4.75 -7.86
CA ASP A 146 -32.85 5.54 -7.38
C ASP A 146 -32.64 5.83 -5.90
N TYR A 147 -32.10 7.01 -5.65
CA TYR A 147 -31.81 7.47 -4.28
C TYR A 147 -33.09 7.57 -3.42
N ASN A 148 -34.28 7.59 -4.01
CA ASN A 148 -35.53 7.59 -3.25
C ASN A 148 -35.87 6.23 -2.68
N THR A 149 -35.36 5.15 -3.26
CA THR A 149 -35.56 3.77 -2.80
C THR A 149 -34.31 3.16 -2.17
N PHE A 150 -33.15 3.85 -2.23
CA PHE A 150 -31.90 3.35 -1.68
C PHE A 150 -31.99 3.30 -0.14
N LYS A 151 -31.82 2.10 0.40
CA LYS A 151 -31.74 1.87 1.85
C LYS A 151 -30.29 1.60 2.23
N GLY A 152 -29.67 2.54 2.93
CA GLY A 152 -28.34 2.40 3.50
C GLY A 152 -28.39 1.96 4.96
N LEU A 153 -27.48 1.09 5.38
CA LEU A 153 -27.27 0.78 6.80
C LEU A 153 -26.19 1.72 7.35
N VAL A 154 -26.54 2.50 8.35
CA VAL A 154 -25.60 3.29 9.13
C VAL A 154 -25.42 2.66 10.49
N ILE A 155 -24.20 2.24 10.80
CA ILE A 155 -23.85 1.66 12.11
C ILE A 155 -23.04 2.71 12.87
N LEU A 156 -23.57 3.14 14.02
CA LEU A 156 -22.88 4.06 14.93
C LEU A 156 -22.11 3.22 15.95
N VAL A 157 -20.78 3.42 16.02
CA VAL A 157 -19.90 2.68 16.93
C VAL A 157 -19.19 3.67 17.84
N GLU A 158 -19.25 3.44 19.14
CA GLU A 158 -18.41 4.11 20.13
C GLU A 158 -17.31 3.15 20.61
N PHE A 159 -16.12 3.70 20.81
CA PHE A 159 -15.03 2.98 21.44
C PHE A 159 -15.05 3.21 22.96
N SER A 160 -14.46 2.29 23.73
CA SER A 160 -14.42 2.40 25.19
C SER A 160 -13.73 3.68 25.69
N ASP A 161 -12.76 4.18 24.91
CA ASP A 161 -11.93 5.35 25.19
C ASP A 161 -12.33 6.61 24.40
N ARG A 162 -13.27 6.50 23.44
CA ARG A 162 -13.76 7.61 22.64
C ARG A 162 -15.26 7.51 22.36
N LYS A 163 -15.97 8.54 22.83
CA LYS A 163 -17.39 8.70 22.61
C LYS A 163 -17.69 9.76 21.58
N PHE A 164 -18.88 9.72 21.02
CA PHE A 164 -19.35 10.80 20.14
C PHE A 164 -19.35 12.14 20.88
N SER A 165 -18.88 13.18 20.19
CA SER A 165 -18.96 14.56 20.68
C SER A 165 -20.34 15.17 20.53
N LEU A 166 -21.29 14.45 19.91
CA LEU A 166 -22.67 14.88 19.71
C LEU A 166 -23.55 14.33 20.83
N ASP A 167 -24.42 15.19 21.43
CA ASP A 167 -25.33 14.78 22.49
C ASP A 167 -26.33 13.70 22.07
N ASN A 168 -26.72 13.68 20.80
CA ASN A 168 -27.60 12.66 20.24
C ASN A 168 -27.19 12.29 18.82
N PRO A 169 -26.15 11.45 18.66
CA PRO A 169 -25.64 11.09 17.34
C PRO A 169 -26.69 10.37 16.48
N LYS A 170 -27.55 9.53 17.07
CA LYS A 170 -28.60 8.82 16.34
C LYS A 170 -29.56 9.79 15.65
N SER A 171 -30.08 10.79 16.35
CA SER A 171 -31.01 11.76 15.77
C SER A 171 -30.35 12.67 14.74
N PHE A 172 -29.07 12.97 14.91
CA PHE A 172 -28.30 13.75 13.95
C PHE A 172 -28.18 13.00 12.61
N TYR A 173 -27.75 11.75 12.64
CA TYR A 173 -27.62 10.94 11.43
C TYR A 173 -28.95 10.57 10.78
N GLN A 174 -30.00 10.35 11.56
CA GLN A 174 -31.34 10.12 11.01
C GLN A 174 -31.85 11.33 10.19
N ARG A 175 -31.50 12.56 10.57
CA ARG A 175 -31.87 13.76 9.80
C ARG A 175 -31.07 13.93 8.51
N LEU A 176 -29.90 13.32 8.40
CA LEU A 176 -29.09 13.36 7.18
C LEU A 176 -29.52 12.30 6.14
N THR A 177 -30.26 11.27 6.57
CA THR A 177 -30.65 10.14 5.74
C THR A 177 -32.12 10.12 5.34
N ASN A 178 -32.91 11.07 5.81
CA ASN A 178 -34.27 11.36 5.38
C ASN A 178 -34.31 12.64 4.53
#